data_3fad0dd2f45a840387111a7c78c4b1b9
#
_entry.id   3fad0dd2f45a840387111a7c78c4b1b9
#
_cell.length_a   1.000
_cell.length_b   1.000
_cell.length_c   1.000
_cell.angle_alpha   90.00
_cell.angle_beta   90.00
_cell.angle_gamma   90.00
#
_symmetry.space_group_name_H-M   'P 1'
#
loop_
_entity.id
_entity.type
_entity.pdbx_description
1 polymer ?
#
loop_
_entity_poly.entity_id
_entity_poly.type
_entity_poly.pdbx_seq_one_letter_code
_entity_poly.pdbx_strand_id
1 'polypeptide(L)'
;MSETNNAAIESFLRGQLECWNTGDRDGFFEHYRRISPNGLQIEYIGRPVMDGFPVLEGMWDQQNSKFRVESDLSIIAGNEVACHHRNVTRDGSGVIHTIELYRFEQGRTLVRYFIKM
;
A
#
# COMPACT_ATOMS: atom_id res chain seq x y z
N MET A 1 23.91 -3.96 6.22
CA MET A 1 23.07 -3.80 5.05
C MET A 1 21.68 -3.41 5.46
N SER A 2 21.21 -2.36 4.93
CA SER A 2 19.92 -1.82 5.31
C SER A 2 18.91 -1.83 4.17
N GLU A 3 19.31 -2.31 2.99
CA GLU A 3 18.42 -2.34 1.85
C GLU A 3 17.37 -3.45 1.97
N THR A 4 16.14 -3.11 1.65
CA THR A 4 15.04 -4.06 1.65
C THR A 4 15.17 -4.94 0.40
N ASN A 5 15.17 -6.25 0.58
CA ASN A 5 15.36 -7.16 -0.54
C ASN A 5 14.05 -7.51 -1.24
N ASN A 6 14.17 -8.09 -2.43
CA ASN A 6 13.03 -8.42 -3.27
C ASN A 6 12.03 -9.35 -2.60
N ALA A 7 12.51 -10.36 -1.87
CA ALA A 7 11.61 -11.31 -1.20
C ALA A 7 10.78 -10.63 -0.12
N ALA A 8 11.38 -9.70 0.64
CA ALA A 8 10.67 -8.95 1.65
C ALA A 8 9.63 -8.04 1.03
N ILE A 9 9.96 -7.41 -0.09
CA ILE A 9 9.04 -6.53 -0.82
C ILE A 9 7.85 -7.34 -1.36
N GLU A 10 8.10 -8.48 -1.99
CA GLU A 10 7.03 -9.34 -2.50
C GLU A 10 6.11 -9.81 -1.39
N SER A 11 6.68 -10.25 -0.27
CA SER A 11 5.92 -10.69 0.89
C SER A 11 5.05 -9.58 1.45
N PHE A 12 5.60 -8.37 1.54
CA PHE A 12 4.87 -7.20 1.99
C PHE A 12 3.69 -6.88 1.07
N LEU A 13 3.94 -6.80 -0.23
CA LEU A 13 2.89 -6.43 -1.19
C LEU A 13 1.73 -7.43 -1.16
N ARG A 14 2.05 -8.71 -1.16
CA ARG A 14 1.02 -9.76 -1.13
C ARG A 14 0.31 -9.80 0.21
N GLY A 15 1.07 -9.76 1.29
CA GLY A 15 0.53 -9.93 2.63
C GLY A 15 -0.39 -8.79 3.04
N GLN A 16 -0.01 -7.55 2.79
CA GLN A 16 -0.84 -6.42 3.18
C GLN A 16 -2.15 -6.39 2.37
N LEU A 17 -2.10 -6.77 1.10
CA LEU A 17 -3.28 -6.83 0.26
C LEU A 17 -4.24 -7.92 0.73
N GLU A 18 -3.72 -9.10 1.06
CA GLU A 18 -4.52 -10.20 1.60
C GLU A 18 -5.19 -9.80 2.91
N CYS A 19 -4.46 -9.15 3.81
CA CYS A 19 -5.02 -8.67 5.08
C CYS A 19 -6.11 -7.63 4.86
N TRP A 20 -5.91 -6.72 3.91
CA TRP A 20 -6.93 -5.74 3.55
C TRP A 20 -8.21 -6.44 3.10
N ASN A 21 -8.08 -7.41 2.20
CA ASN A 21 -9.23 -8.06 1.58
C ASN A 21 -9.99 -8.97 2.54
N THR A 22 -9.32 -9.53 3.54
CA THR A 22 -9.94 -10.43 4.52
C THR A 22 -10.37 -9.71 5.80
N GLY A 23 -10.10 -8.41 5.92
CA GLY A 23 -10.48 -7.65 7.10
C GLY A 23 -9.56 -7.84 8.30
N ASP A 24 -8.33 -8.30 8.06
CA ASP A 24 -7.33 -8.48 9.11
C ASP A 24 -6.57 -7.16 9.32
N ARG A 25 -7.16 -6.28 10.14
CA ARG A 25 -6.60 -4.96 10.40
C ARG A 25 -5.22 -5.03 11.04
N ASP A 26 -5.07 -5.86 12.05
CA ASP A 26 -3.80 -5.95 12.77
C ASP A 26 -2.70 -6.48 11.87
N GLY A 27 -2.99 -7.49 11.05
CA GLY A 27 -2.02 -8.03 10.09
C GLY A 27 -1.64 -7.02 9.03
N PHE A 28 -2.60 -6.24 8.54
CA PHE A 28 -2.35 -5.19 7.56
C PHE A 28 -1.34 -4.17 8.09
N PHE A 29 -1.56 -3.64 9.29
CA PHE A 29 -0.64 -2.68 9.89
C PHE A 29 0.70 -3.30 10.25
N GLU A 30 0.70 -4.57 10.65
CA GLU A 30 1.94 -5.26 10.98
C GLU A 30 2.86 -5.38 9.77
N HIS A 31 2.31 -5.65 8.58
CA HIS A 31 3.11 -5.69 7.36
C HIS A 31 3.80 -4.34 7.10
N TYR A 32 3.08 -3.25 7.29
CA TYR A 32 3.67 -1.91 7.12
C TYR A 32 4.72 -1.61 8.19
N ARG A 33 4.45 -1.96 9.45
CA ARG A 33 5.42 -1.73 10.53
C ARG A 33 6.71 -2.50 10.30
N ARG A 34 6.59 -3.75 9.86
CA ARG A 34 7.74 -4.62 9.66
C ARG A 34 8.65 -4.13 8.55
N ILE A 35 8.09 -3.67 7.44
CA ILE A 35 8.91 -3.19 6.33
C ILE A 35 9.37 -1.75 6.53
N SER A 36 8.75 -1.00 7.43
CA SER A 36 9.01 0.42 7.65
C SER A 36 9.41 0.70 9.10
N PRO A 37 10.47 0.03 9.62
CA PRO A 37 10.85 0.23 11.03
C PRO A 37 11.30 1.66 11.34
N ASN A 38 11.74 2.41 10.33
CA ASN A 38 12.25 3.77 10.50
C ASN A 38 11.30 4.84 9.99
N GLY A 39 10.10 4.46 9.57
CA GLY A 39 9.07 5.43 9.21
C GLY A 39 8.36 5.12 7.90
N LEU A 40 7.15 5.59 7.81
CA LEU A 40 6.30 5.48 6.64
C LEU A 40 5.77 6.85 6.29
N GLN A 41 5.91 7.22 5.01
CA GLN A 41 5.34 8.45 4.48
C GLN A 41 4.41 8.12 3.34
N ILE A 42 3.32 8.86 3.22
CA ILE A 42 2.34 8.69 2.15
C ILE A 42 2.12 10.04 1.47
N GLU A 43 2.09 10.01 0.16
CA GLU A 43 1.81 11.18 -0.66
C GLU A 43 0.68 10.86 -1.62
N TYR A 44 -0.40 11.64 -1.54
CA TYR A 44 -1.40 11.68 -2.62
C TYR A 44 -0.95 12.77 -3.58
N ILE A 45 -0.87 12.44 -4.86
CA ILE A 45 -0.37 13.39 -5.85
C ILE A 45 -1.20 14.68 -5.82
N GLY A 46 -0.50 15.79 -5.74
CA GLY A 46 -1.11 17.11 -5.61
C GLY A 46 -1.28 17.59 -4.18
N ARG A 47 -0.89 16.78 -3.20
CA ARG A 47 -0.97 17.12 -1.77
C ARG A 47 0.38 16.93 -1.11
N PRO A 48 0.61 17.55 0.05
CA PRO A 48 1.87 17.35 0.76
C PRO A 48 2.07 15.92 1.23
N VAL A 49 3.33 15.51 1.37
CA VAL A 49 3.69 14.24 1.99
C VAL A 49 3.29 14.26 3.46
N MET A 50 2.72 13.15 3.94
CA MET A 50 2.21 13.03 5.29
C MET A 50 2.83 11.83 5.99
N ASP A 51 2.83 11.85 7.33
CA ASP A 51 3.13 10.66 8.12
C ASP A 51 2.12 9.57 7.73
N GLY A 52 2.62 8.39 7.38
CA GLY A 52 1.81 7.39 6.73
C GLY A 52 0.88 6.60 7.63
N PHE A 53 1.25 6.35 8.89
CA PHE A 53 0.40 5.50 9.73
C PHE A 53 -0.96 6.12 10.03
N PRO A 54 -1.07 7.41 10.39
CA PRO A 54 -2.38 8.03 10.52
C PRO A 54 -3.20 8.01 9.23
N VAL A 55 -2.53 8.15 8.07
CA VAL A 55 -3.21 8.08 6.77
C VAL A 55 -3.78 6.67 6.55
N LEU A 56 -2.99 5.64 6.85
CA LEU A 56 -3.47 4.25 6.71
C LEU A 56 -4.65 3.96 7.64
N GLU A 57 -4.63 4.49 8.86
CA GLU A 57 -5.75 4.32 9.79
C GLU A 57 -7.03 4.91 9.23
N GLY A 58 -6.95 6.13 8.71
CA GLY A 58 -8.11 6.77 8.07
C GLY A 58 -8.57 6.01 6.84
N MET A 59 -7.64 5.53 6.04
CA MET A 59 -7.95 4.74 4.86
C MET A 59 -8.68 3.46 5.24
N TRP A 60 -8.20 2.74 6.25
CA TRP A 60 -8.87 1.53 6.72
C TRP A 60 -10.28 1.84 7.22
N ASP A 61 -10.40 2.84 8.09
CA ASP A 61 -11.69 3.17 8.71
C ASP A 61 -12.73 3.62 7.69
N GLN A 62 -12.30 4.32 6.64
CA GLN A 62 -13.21 4.90 5.66
C GLN A 62 -13.44 4.00 4.45
N GLN A 63 -12.48 3.17 4.07
CA GLN A 63 -12.51 2.49 2.78
C GLN A 63 -12.56 0.97 2.87
N ASN A 64 -12.08 0.35 3.95
CA ASN A 64 -11.98 -1.11 3.99
C ASN A 64 -13.34 -1.80 3.82
N SER A 65 -14.39 -1.26 4.44
CA SER A 65 -15.72 -1.83 4.33
C SER A 65 -16.33 -1.69 2.93
N LYS A 66 -15.78 -0.78 2.12
CA LYS A 66 -16.35 -0.44 0.81
C LYS A 66 -15.66 -1.13 -0.34
N PHE A 67 -14.35 -1.37 -0.22
CA PHE A 67 -13.54 -1.85 -1.34
C PHE A 67 -12.70 -3.06 -0.98
N ARG A 68 -12.60 -4.01 -1.91
CA ARG A 68 -11.51 -4.97 -1.94
C ARG A 68 -10.54 -4.55 -3.03
N VAL A 69 -9.32 -5.07 -3.02
CA VAL A 69 -8.28 -4.65 -3.95
C VAL A 69 -7.77 -5.85 -4.73
N GLU A 70 -7.65 -5.67 -6.05
CA GLU A 70 -7.00 -6.63 -6.94
C GLU A 70 -5.77 -5.99 -7.54
N SER A 71 -4.65 -6.70 -7.53
CA SER A 71 -3.43 -6.22 -8.17
C SER A 71 -3.41 -6.71 -9.61
N ASP A 72 -3.49 -5.76 -10.56
CA ASP A 72 -3.39 -6.08 -11.98
C ASP A 72 -1.95 -6.27 -12.42
N LEU A 73 -1.05 -5.45 -11.87
CA LEU A 73 0.35 -5.44 -12.27
C LEU A 73 1.19 -4.94 -11.11
N SER A 74 2.31 -5.62 -10.89
CA SER A 74 3.35 -5.18 -9.95
C SER A 74 4.69 -5.36 -10.61
N ILE A 75 5.50 -4.31 -10.58
CA ILE A 75 6.88 -4.35 -11.08
C ILE A 75 7.80 -3.93 -9.95
N ILE A 76 8.74 -4.80 -9.62
CA ILE A 76 9.76 -4.51 -8.60
C ILE A 76 11.08 -4.28 -9.32
N ALA A 77 11.69 -3.12 -9.08
CA ALA A 77 12.97 -2.77 -9.67
C ALA A 77 13.87 -2.23 -8.56
N GLY A 78 14.78 -3.09 -8.07
CA GLY A 78 15.62 -2.72 -6.94
C GLY A 78 14.79 -2.48 -5.69
N ASN A 79 14.85 -1.26 -5.16
CA ASN A 79 14.09 -0.87 -3.98
C ASN A 79 12.83 -0.07 -4.31
N GLU A 80 12.41 -0.08 -5.58
CA GLU A 80 11.22 0.63 -6.00
C GLU A 80 10.20 -0.31 -6.62
N VAL A 81 8.92 0.01 -6.43
CA VAL A 81 7.83 -0.82 -6.94
C VAL A 81 6.80 0.09 -7.60
N ALA A 82 6.27 -0.37 -8.72
CA ALA A 82 5.10 0.25 -9.35
C ALA A 82 3.99 -0.80 -9.39
N CYS A 83 2.81 -0.41 -8.90
CA CYS A 83 1.63 -1.28 -8.90
C CYS A 83 0.47 -0.59 -9.60
N HIS A 84 -0.32 -1.38 -10.31
CA HIS A 84 -1.64 -0.96 -10.75
C HIS A 84 -2.66 -1.79 -9.98
N HIS A 85 -3.48 -1.13 -9.17
CA HIS A 85 -4.52 -1.79 -8.38
C HIS A 85 -5.90 -1.41 -8.88
N ARG A 86 -6.80 -2.39 -8.85
CA ARG A 86 -8.22 -2.19 -9.07
C ARG A 86 -8.90 -2.25 -7.71
N ASN A 87 -9.46 -1.13 -7.29
CA ASN A 87 -10.23 -1.05 -6.05
C ASN A 87 -11.69 -1.31 -6.42
N VAL A 88 -12.15 -2.51 -6.12
CA VAL A 88 -13.48 -2.98 -6.54
C VAL A 88 -14.42 -2.83 -5.37
N THR A 89 -15.57 -2.19 -5.59
CA THR A 89 -16.57 -2.11 -4.52
C THR A 89 -16.99 -3.52 -4.11
N ARG A 90 -17.21 -3.72 -2.81
CA ARG A 90 -17.51 -5.06 -2.31
C ARG A 90 -18.83 -5.61 -2.82
N ASP A 91 -19.73 -4.75 -3.26
CA ASP A 91 -20.97 -5.16 -3.92
C ASP A 91 -20.79 -5.40 -5.43
N GLY A 92 -19.59 -5.16 -5.96
CA GLY A 92 -19.27 -5.39 -7.36
C GLY A 92 -19.77 -4.31 -8.34
N SER A 93 -20.29 -3.19 -7.85
CA SER A 93 -20.93 -2.18 -8.69
C SER A 93 -19.96 -1.22 -9.37
N GLY A 94 -18.71 -1.12 -8.88
CA GLY A 94 -17.78 -0.14 -9.43
C GLY A 94 -16.33 -0.50 -9.19
N VAL A 95 -15.45 0.17 -9.93
CA VAL A 95 -14.00 0.00 -9.83
C VAL A 95 -13.34 1.37 -9.89
N ILE A 96 -12.36 1.59 -9.00
CA ILE A 96 -11.49 2.76 -9.04
C ILE A 96 -10.06 2.25 -9.23
N HIS A 97 -9.36 2.80 -10.22
CA HIS A 97 -7.99 2.41 -10.51
C HIS A 97 -7.01 3.30 -9.75
N THR A 98 -5.98 2.69 -9.15
CA THR A 98 -4.88 3.45 -8.54
C THR A 98 -3.56 2.94 -9.09
N ILE A 99 -2.62 3.87 -9.29
CA ILE A 99 -1.21 3.56 -9.47
C ILE A 99 -0.54 3.89 -8.15
N GLU A 100 0.27 2.95 -7.65
CA GLU A 100 0.96 3.12 -6.38
C GLU A 100 2.45 2.91 -6.62
N LEU A 101 3.24 3.89 -6.22
CA LEU A 101 4.69 3.82 -6.31
C LEU A 101 5.25 3.73 -4.90
N TYR A 102 6.07 2.71 -4.67
CA TYR A 102 6.72 2.48 -3.38
C TYR A 102 8.21 2.65 -3.54
N ARG A 103 8.84 3.29 -2.57
CA ARG A 103 10.30 3.32 -2.43
C ARG A 103 10.66 2.89 -1.03
N PHE A 104 11.60 1.93 -0.95
CA PHE A 104 12.08 1.38 0.32
C PHE A 104 13.55 1.74 0.47
N GLU A 105 13.87 2.50 1.50
CA GLU A 105 15.22 3.03 1.66
C GLU A 105 15.58 3.14 3.14
N GLN A 106 16.58 2.37 3.58
CA GLN A 106 17.07 2.43 4.96
C GLN A 106 15.96 2.22 6.01
N GLY A 107 15.07 1.25 5.75
CA GLY A 107 13.96 0.96 6.65
C GLY A 107 12.83 1.98 6.62
N ARG A 108 12.85 2.92 5.69
CA ARG A 108 11.79 3.89 5.46
C ARG A 108 11.04 3.54 4.19
N THR A 109 9.75 3.78 4.21
CA THR A 109 8.90 3.56 3.04
C THR A 109 8.23 4.86 2.66
N LEU A 110 8.25 5.16 1.37
CA LEU A 110 7.45 6.23 0.79
C LEU A 110 6.47 5.59 -0.19
N VAL A 111 5.19 5.86 -0.03
CA VAL A 111 4.14 5.40 -0.94
C VAL A 111 3.50 6.61 -1.59
N ARG A 112 3.41 6.60 -2.91
CA ARG A 112 2.79 7.68 -3.68
C ARG A 112 1.58 7.11 -4.42
N TYR A 113 0.42 7.73 -4.22
CA TYR A 113 -0.84 7.28 -4.80
C TYR A 113 -1.30 8.21 -5.92
N PHE A 114 -1.62 7.61 -7.06
CA PHE A 114 -2.23 8.29 -8.20
C PHE A 114 -3.60 7.64 -8.39
N ILE A 115 -4.65 8.40 -8.20
CA ILE A 115 -6.02 7.88 -8.27
C ILE A 115 -6.65 8.36 -9.58
N LYS A 116 -7.14 7.42 -10.37
CA LYS A 116 -7.90 7.74 -11.57
C LYS A 116 -9.38 7.79 -11.21
N MET A 117 -9.91 8.96 -11.30
CA MET A 117 -11.31 9.22 -11.03
C MET A 117 -12.19 8.98 -12.26
#